data_5c16bd1085e982dfcea154f526c9e813
#
_entry.id   5c16bd1085e982dfcea154f526c9e813
#
_cell.length_a   1.000
_cell.length_b   1.000
_cell.length_c   1.000
_cell.angle_alpha   90.00
_cell.angle_beta   90.00
_cell.angle_gamma   90.00
#
_symmetry.space_group_name_H-M   'P 1'
#
loop_
_entity.id
_entity.type
_entity.pdbx_description
1 polymer ?
#
loop_
_entity_poly.entity_id
_entity_poly.type
_entity_poly.pdbx_seq_one_letter_code
_entity_poly.pdbx_strand_id
1 'polypeptide(L)' 'MVKQKDVLKMLINKKTFQASNIFATTNERGEYVVYSYQTVILTVNEDGTINYFDGGYYSRTTSRLQNKIREAFHL' A
#
# COMPACT_ATOMS: atom_id res chain seq x y z
N MET A 1 0.65 -10.48 -12.08
CA MET A 1 1.09 -10.22 -10.69
C MET A 1 2.41 -9.44 -10.69
N VAL A 2 2.48 -8.42 -9.88
CA VAL A 2 3.68 -7.57 -9.77
C VAL A 2 4.74 -8.27 -8.93
N LYS A 3 6.00 -8.17 -9.34
CA LYS A 3 7.11 -8.72 -8.57
C LYS A 3 7.40 -7.84 -7.35
N GLN A 4 7.95 -8.44 -6.28
CA GLN A 4 8.23 -7.71 -5.04
C GLN A 4 9.14 -6.49 -5.27
N LYS A 5 10.09 -6.59 -6.18
CA LYS A 5 10.99 -5.48 -6.50
C LYS A 5 10.28 -4.28 -7.16
N ASP A 6 9.09 -4.51 -7.72
CA ASP A 6 8.32 -3.46 -8.39
C ASP A 6 7.24 -2.85 -7.49
N VAL A 7 7.00 -3.44 -6.33
CA VAL A 7 5.95 -2.96 -5.40
C VAL A 7 6.21 -1.51 -4.96
N LEU A 8 7.45 -1.19 -4.59
CA LEU A 8 7.81 0.16 -4.18
C LEU A 8 7.50 1.19 -5.27
N LYS A 9 7.88 0.88 -6.51
CA LYS A 9 7.62 1.75 -7.66
C LYS A 9 6.12 1.95 -7.88
N MET A 10 5.34 0.87 -7.76
CA MET A 10 3.88 0.96 -7.89
C MET A 10 3.27 1.83 -6.80
N LEU A 11 3.73 1.71 -5.57
CA LEU A 11 3.26 2.53 -4.45
C LEU A 11 3.59 4.01 -4.67
N ILE A 12 4.81 4.32 -5.09
CA ILE A 12 5.23 5.69 -5.35
C ILE A 12 4.34 6.35 -6.42
N ASN A 13 3.98 5.59 -7.44
CA ASN A 13 3.16 6.07 -8.55
C ASN A 13 1.66 5.88 -8.31
N LYS A 14 1.27 5.35 -7.16
CA LYS A 14 -0.13 5.10 -6.76
C LYS A 14 -0.88 4.30 -7.83
N LYS A 15 -0.25 3.24 -8.31
CA LYS A 15 -0.85 2.39 -9.35
C LYS A 15 -1.62 1.24 -8.73
N THR A 16 -2.71 0.84 -9.38
CA THR A 16 -3.43 -0.38 -9.03
C THR A 16 -2.56 -1.58 -9.34
N PHE A 17 -2.37 -2.48 -8.37
CA PHE A 17 -1.58 -3.68 -8.59
C PHE A 17 -1.98 -4.80 -7.63
N GLN A 18 -1.52 -5.98 -7.95
CA GLN A 18 -1.63 -7.16 -7.08
C GLN A 18 -0.28 -7.87 -7.06
N ALA A 19 0.21 -8.19 -5.87
CA ALA A 19 1.50 -8.88 -5.67
C ALA A 19 1.35 -9.83 -4.49
N SER A 20 1.29 -11.14 -4.74
CA SER A 20 1.04 -12.16 -3.71
C SER A 20 -0.25 -11.82 -2.94
N ASN A 21 -0.12 -11.50 -1.66
CA ASN A 21 -1.26 -11.17 -0.80
C ASN A 21 -1.47 -9.67 -0.64
N ILE A 22 -0.81 -8.86 -1.48
CA ILE A 22 -0.89 -7.41 -1.45
C ILE A 22 -1.76 -6.95 -2.62
N PHE A 23 -2.70 -6.06 -2.33
CA PHE A 23 -3.60 -5.52 -3.34
C PHE A 23 -3.72 -4.02 -3.14
N ALA A 24 -3.60 -3.24 -4.20
CA ALA A 24 -3.72 -1.78 -4.17
C ALA A 24 -4.64 -1.32 -5.27
N THR A 25 -5.53 -0.40 -4.93
CA THR A 25 -6.50 0.15 -5.90
C THR A 25 -6.92 1.55 -5.48
N THR A 26 -7.48 2.30 -6.45
CA THR A 26 -8.11 3.59 -6.16
C THR A 26 -9.62 3.36 -6.09
N ASN A 27 -10.26 3.85 -5.02
CA ASN A 27 -11.70 3.70 -4.85
C ASN A 27 -12.47 4.82 -5.56
N GLU A 28 -13.80 4.80 -5.43
CA GLU A 28 -14.68 5.79 -6.08
C GLU A 28 -14.45 7.22 -5.58
N ARG A 29 -13.91 7.39 -4.39
CA ARG A 29 -13.62 8.70 -3.80
C ARG A 29 -12.26 9.26 -4.23
N GLY A 30 -11.52 8.51 -5.06
CA GLY A 30 -10.18 8.89 -5.44
C GLY A 30 -9.11 8.54 -4.40
N GLU A 31 -9.48 7.82 -3.37
CA GLU A 31 -8.53 7.37 -2.34
C GLU A 31 -7.77 6.15 -2.82
N TYR A 32 -6.45 6.15 -2.61
CA TYR A 32 -5.61 5.01 -2.90
C TYR A 32 -5.57 4.11 -1.67
N VAL A 33 -5.96 2.85 -1.83
CA VAL A 33 -6.10 1.91 -0.72
C VAL A 33 -5.20 0.71 -0.95
N VAL A 34 -4.40 0.35 0.06
CA VAL A 34 -3.50 -0.78 0.01
C VAL A 34 -3.90 -1.80 1.07
N TYR A 35 -4.09 -3.04 0.64
CA TYR A 35 -4.47 -4.16 1.49
C TYR A 35 -3.33 -5.16 1.61
N SER A 36 -3.19 -5.77 2.79
CA SER A 36 -2.42 -7.00 2.96
C SER A 36 -3.41 -8.08 3.37
N TYR A 37 -3.53 -9.13 2.55
CA TYR A 37 -4.61 -10.09 2.66
C TYR A 37 -5.95 -9.35 2.52
N GLN A 38 -6.77 -9.32 3.56
CA GLN A 38 -8.04 -8.59 3.55
C GLN A 38 -8.02 -7.37 4.47
N THR A 39 -6.84 -7.05 5.02
CA THR A 39 -6.69 -5.97 5.98
C THR A 39 -6.20 -4.70 5.29
N VAL A 40 -6.90 -3.59 5.49
CA VAL A 40 -6.47 -2.29 4.99
C VAL A 40 -5.24 -1.84 5.78
N ILE A 41 -4.14 -1.58 5.09
CA ILE A 41 -2.89 -1.12 5.70
C ILE A 41 -2.68 0.38 5.48
N LEU A 42 -3.12 0.90 4.33
CA LEU A 42 -2.90 2.30 3.98
C LEU A 42 -4.09 2.85 3.22
N THR A 43 -4.48 4.08 3.54
CA THR A 43 -5.35 4.87 2.68
C THR A 43 -4.73 6.24 2.48
N VAL A 44 -4.68 6.69 1.23
CA VAL A 44 -4.14 7.98 0.83
C VAL A 44 -5.26 8.79 0.19
N ASN A 45 -5.45 10.01 0.66
CA ASN A 45 -6.47 10.90 0.11
C ASN A 45 -6.14 11.29 -1.33
N GLU A 46 -7.13 11.79 -2.04
CA GLU A 46 -6.97 12.23 -3.43
C GLU A 46 -5.88 13.30 -3.58
N ASP A 47 -5.71 14.14 -2.57
CA ASP A 47 -4.68 15.19 -2.56
C ASP A 47 -3.27 14.68 -2.21
N GLY A 48 -3.13 13.40 -1.94
CA GLY A 48 -1.84 12.78 -1.61
C GLY A 48 -1.52 12.71 -0.13
N THR A 49 -2.37 13.24 0.74
CA THR A 49 -2.14 13.14 2.18
C THR A 49 -2.54 11.76 2.71
N ILE A 50 -1.82 11.29 3.73
CA ILE A 50 -2.11 9.99 4.35
C ILE A 50 -3.35 10.13 5.23
N ASN A 51 -4.37 9.32 4.93
CA ASN A 51 -5.59 9.26 5.74
C ASN A 51 -5.48 8.22 6.84
N TYR A 52 -4.84 7.07 6.56
CA TYR A 52 -4.72 5.97 7.50
C TYR A 52 -3.47 5.16 7.16
N PHE A 53 -2.73 4.76 8.19
CA PHE A 53 -1.62 3.83 8.04
C PHE A 53 -1.56 2.91 9.26
N ASP A 54 -1.66 1.60 9.02
CA ASP A 54 -1.55 0.58 10.05
C ASP A 54 -0.12 0.07 10.10
N GLY A 55 0.61 0.45 11.15
CA GLY A 55 1.97 0.01 11.40
C GLY A 55 2.08 -1.18 12.37
N GLY A 56 0.95 -1.78 12.76
CA GLY A 56 0.93 -2.93 13.67
C GLY A 56 1.56 -4.17 13.05
N TYR A 57 2.02 -5.09 13.90
CA TYR A 57 2.63 -6.33 13.42
C TYR A 57 1.54 -7.35 13.08
N TYR A 58 1.62 -7.93 11.90
CA TYR A 58 0.76 -9.03 11.45
C TYR A 58 1.59 -10.23 11.01
N SER A 59 2.51 -10.04 10.07
CA SER A 59 3.35 -11.09 9.53
C SER A 59 4.57 -10.45 8.87
N ARG A 60 5.54 -11.29 8.47
CA ARG A 60 6.73 -10.82 7.75
C ARG A 60 6.34 -10.16 6.42
N THR A 61 5.37 -10.73 5.71
CA THR A 61 4.90 -10.18 4.43
C THR A 61 4.31 -8.79 4.64
N THR A 62 3.44 -8.64 5.65
CA THR A 62 2.83 -7.34 5.96
C THR A 62 3.88 -6.34 6.43
N SER A 63 4.85 -6.77 7.25
CA SER A 63 5.93 -5.88 7.71
C SER A 63 6.78 -5.36 6.55
N ARG A 64 7.07 -6.20 5.57
CA ARG A 64 7.80 -5.78 4.36
C ARG A 64 7.00 -4.75 3.56
N LEU A 65 5.70 -4.97 3.44
CA LEU A 65 4.81 -4.02 2.78
C LEU A 65 4.80 -2.68 3.53
N GLN A 66 4.65 -2.71 4.84
CA GLN A 66 4.66 -1.50 5.66
C GLN A 66 5.96 -0.70 5.51
N ASN A 67 7.10 -1.38 5.46
CA ASN A 67 8.39 -0.74 5.25
C ASN A 67 8.48 -0.07 3.88
N LYS A 68 7.96 -0.72 2.84
CA LYS A 68 7.88 -0.13 1.50
C LYS A 68 6.96 1.08 1.48
N ILE A 69 5.84 1.02 2.19
CA ILE A 69 4.92 2.15 2.32
C ILE A 69 5.62 3.34 3.00
N ARG A 70 6.33 3.08 4.09
CA ARG A 70 7.09 4.14 4.78
C ARG A 70 8.10 4.80 3.84
N GLU A 71 8.80 4.01 3.04
CA GLU A 71 9.76 4.51 2.08
C GLU A 71 9.07 5.31 0.96
N ALA A 72 7.98 4.80 0.40
CA ALA A 72 7.27 5.43 -0.71
C ALA A 72 6.62 6.75 -0.31
N PHE A 73 6.08 6.83 0.90
CA PHE A 73 5.30 7.98 1.38
C PHE A 73 6.00 8.78 2.47
N HIS A 74 7.25 8.47 2.78
CA HIS A 74 8.07 9.19 3.77
C HIS A 74 7.46 9.17 5.17
N LEU A 75 6.98 8.01 5.58
CA LEU A 75 6.39 7.82 6.92
C LEU A 75 7.38 7.38 7.98
#